data_250ce93e3a1da0af8e9ed81e8ba94ffe
#
_entry.id   250ce93e3a1da0af8e9ed81e8ba94ffe
#
_cell.length_a   1.000
_cell.length_b   1.000
_cell.length_c   1.000
_cell.angle_alpha   90.00
_cell.angle_beta   90.00
_cell.angle_gamma   90.00
#
_symmetry.space_group_name_H-M   'P 1'
#
loop_
_entity.id
_entity.type
_entity.pdbx_description
1 polymer ?
#
loop_
_entity_poly.entity_id
_entity_poly.type
_entity_poly.pdbx_seq_one_letter_code
_entity_poly.pdbx_strand_id
1 'polypeptide(L)'
;MKARRTVAAALSVLALTAVAACGKDGSPNTDTAKSGSAAPQLPTYQVNADAKLDGSPVWTEAKKNGKLRIGAKSDQPFLGFEDVQTGKRNGFDIEIAKMIAADLGFSADQIEFKTINSSARETSLSGGQVDYYVGTYSINDNRKKTIDFAGPYYIAGQSLLVNKDNSEITGPESTKGKSVCTVTGSTSVTNIKTYGANVTEFESYSLCVEKLLTKEVDAVTTDDAILKGYAAKNQGKLKVVGNTFSQEKYGVGLKKGDAVLQQAITDALKKHEQNGDWKKAYDATLGLSGADAPSIPDLTEKAAG
;
A
#
# COMPACT_ATOMS: atom_id res chain seq x y z
N MET A 1 13.59 12.27 -70.29
CA MET A 1 14.24 11.03 -70.80
C MET A 1 14.11 9.98 -69.73
N LYS A 2 13.21 9.03 -69.93
CA LYS A 2 13.42 7.58 -70.13
C LYS A 2 14.44 6.98 -69.10
N ALA A 3 14.13 5.98 -68.27
CA ALA A 3 13.45 4.72 -68.60
C ALA A 3 12.96 4.01 -67.34
N ARG A 4 11.82 3.35 -67.49
CA ARG A 4 11.26 2.27 -66.66
C ARG A 4 12.14 1.03 -66.69
N ARG A 5 12.21 0.27 -65.59
CA ARG A 5 12.29 -1.24 -65.64
C ARG A 5 11.61 -1.87 -64.41
N THR A 6 10.56 -2.56 -64.73
CA THR A 6 9.85 -3.57 -63.94
C THR A 6 10.54 -4.93 -64.08
N VAL A 7 10.62 -5.73 -63.00
CA VAL A 7 10.73 -7.21 -63.04
C VAL A 7 10.12 -7.73 -61.73
N ALA A 8 9.07 -8.34 -61.75
CA ALA A 8 8.41 -9.58 -61.79
C ALA A 8 8.68 -10.56 -60.58
N ALA A 9 7.58 -11.06 -60.08
CA ALA A 9 7.35 -11.98 -59.00
C ALA A 9 8.04 -13.34 -59.15
N ALA A 10 8.28 -14.02 -58.00
CA ALA A 10 8.30 -15.48 -57.93
C ALA A 10 7.76 -15.95 -56.56
N LEU A 11 6.58 -16.57 -56.60
CA LEU A 11 6.04 -17.40 -55.54
C LEU A 11 6.85 -18.70 -55.45
N SER A 12 7.17 -19.13 -54.24
CA SER A 12 7.55 -20.53 -53.98
C SER A 12 6.78 -21.05 -52.80
N VAL A 13 5.82 -21.90 -53.14
CA VAL A 13 5.11 -22.80 -52.21
C VAL A 13 6.02 -23.99 -51.93
N LEU A 14 6.27 -24.33 -50.68
CA LEU A 14 6.86 -25.63 -50.31
C LEU A 14 5.99 -26.31 -49.25
N ALA A 15 5.66 -27.54 -49.60
CA ALA A 15 4.69 -28.43 -48.94
C ALA A 15 5.24 -29.06 -47.65
N LEU A 16 4.29 -29.40 -46.76
CA LEU A 16 4.47 -30.23 -45.59
C LEU A 16 4.87 -31.69 -45.98
N THR A 17 5.79 -32.27 -45.22
CA THR A 17 5.87 -33.72 -45.05
C THR A 17 5.93 -34.04 -43.55
N ALA A 18 4.89 -34.71 -43.08
CA ALA A 18 4.82 -35.37 -41.79
C ALA A 18 5.62 -36.68 -41.85
N VAL A 19 6.49 -36.90 -40.86
CA VAL A 19 7.10 -38.21 -40.61
C VAL A 19 6.69 -38.62 -39.20
N ALA A 20 5.85 -39.64 -39.13
CA ALA A 20 5.56 -40.38 -37.91
C ALA A 20 6.68 -41.43 -37.70
N ALA A 21 7.34 -41.41 -36.56
CA ALA A 21 8.18 -42.50 -36.08
C ALA A 21 7.72 -42.92 -34.68
N CYS A 22 7.13 -44.07 -34.55
CA CYS A 22 6.92 -44.82 -33.31
C CYS A 22 8.28 -45.38 -32.84
N GLY A 23 8.65 -45.12 -31.59
CA GLY A 23 9.74 -45.79 -30.89
C GLY A 23 9.41 -45.84 -29.40
N LYS A 24 9.41 -47.01 -28.83
CA LYS A 24 8.98 -47.44 -27.50
C LYS A 24 10.07 -47.21 -26.45
N ASP A 25 9.60 -47.04 -25.21
CA ASP A 25 10.28 -47.25 -23.92
C ASP A 25 11.23 -46.19 -23.36
N GLY A 26 10.80 -45.62 -22.27
CA GLY A 26 11.60 -44.82 -21.33
C GLY A 26 10.80 -43.75 -20.64
N SER A 27 10.12 -44.05 -19.52
CA SER A 27 9.57 -43.03 -18.63
C SER A 27 10.66 -42.17 -18.06
N PRO A 28 10.54 -40.86 -18.18
CA PRO A 28 11.05 -39.95 -17.15
C PRO A 28 9.87 -39.32 -16.42
N ASN A 29 10.05 -39.19 -15.13
CA ASN A 29 9.30 -38.42 -14.16
C ASN A 29 8.50 -37.27 -14.80
N THR A 30 7.20 -37.32 -14.63
CA THR A 30 6.33 -36.17 -14.76
C THR A 30 6.67 -35.23 -13.61
N ASP A 31 7.62 -34.31 -13.84
CA ASP A 31 7.63 -33.06 -13.12
C ASP A 31 6.29 -32.39 -13.40
N THR A 32 5.43 -32.44 -12.40
CA THR A 32 4.20 -31.67 -12.36
C THR A 32 4.60 -30.21 -12.50
N ALA A 33 4.51 -29.67 -13.71
CA ALA A 33 4.54 -28.23 -13.93
C ALA A 33 3.47 -27.67 -12.98
N LYS A 34 3.92 -26.96 -11.94
CA LYS A 34 3.05 -26.16 -11.10
C LYS A 34 2.25 -25.28 -12.05
N SER A 35 0.95 -25.57 -12.12
CA SER A 35 -0.03 -24.72 -12.78
C SER A 35 0.27 -23.29 -12.36
N GLY A 36 0.74 -22.47 -13.30
CA GLY A 36 1.02 -21.08 -13.02
C GLY A 36 -0.29 -20.43 -12.57
N SER A 37 -0.43 -20.14 -11.27
CA SER A 37 -1.56 -19.35 -10.79
C SER A 37 -1.49 -18.01 -11.51
N ALA A 38 -2.59 -17.61 -12.15
CA ALA A 38 -2.70 -16.28 -12.74
C ALA A 38 -2.29 -15.23 -11.69
N ALA A 39 -1.57 -14.19 -12.13
CA ALA A 39 -1.19 -13.11 -11.22
C ALA A 39 -2.44 -12.57 -10.51
N PRO A 40 -2.36 -12.29 -9.20
CA PRO A 40 -3.49 -11.74 -8.46
C PRO A 40 -4.02 -10.48 -9.13
N GLN A 41 -5.34 -10.43 -9.36
CA GLN A 41 -5.99 -9.29 -9.98
C GLN A 41 -6.66 -8.42 -8.91
N LEU A 42 -6.60 -7.11 -9.10
CA LEU A 42 -7.31 -6.15 -8.24
C LEU A 42 -8.82 -6.38 -8.37
N PRO A 43 -9.57 -6.31 -7.25
CA PRO A 43 -11.02 -6.35 -7.30
C PRO A 43 -11.58 -5.10 -7.98
N THR A 44 -12.78 -5.24 -8.54
CA THR A 44 -13.56 -4.10 -9.03
C THR A 44 -14.63 -3.77 -7.99
N TYR A 45 -14.67 -2.53 -7.57
CA TYR A 45 -15.62 -2.07 -6.56
C TYR A 45 -16.85 -1.47 -7.23
N GLN A 46 -18.00 -2.04 -6.93
CA GLN A 46 -19.26 -1.53 -7.45
C GLN A 46 -19.70 -0.29 -6.67
N VAL A 47 -19.95 0.80 -7.38
CA VAL A 47 -20.40 2.06 -6.76
C VAL A 47 -21.81 1.90 -6.23
N ASN A 48 -22.02 2.25 -4.97
CA ASN A 48 -23.34 2.31 -4.35
C ASN A 48 -24.07 3.60 -4.78
N ALA A 49 -24.84 3.52 -5.86
CA ALA A 49 -25.57 4.68 -6.38
C ALA A 49 -26.60 5.25 -5.40
N ASP A 50 -27.09 4.43 -4.47
CA ASP A 50 -28.10 4.78 -3.49
C ASP A 50 -27.53 5.25 -2.16
N ALA A 51 -26.20 5.45 -2.07
CA ALA A 51 -25.54 5.92 -0.86
C ALA A 51 -26.16 7.26 -0.39
N LYS A 52 -26.59 7.27 0.86
CA LYS A 52 -27.12 8.45 1.56
C LYS A 52 -26.54 8.50 2.96
N LEU A 53 -25.81 9.56 3.26
CA LEU A 53 -25.22 9.78 4.57
C LEU A 53 -25.77 11.10 5.15
N ASP A 54 -27.10 11.10 5.37
CA ASP A 54 -27.78 12.25 5.94
C ASP A 54 -27.20 12.53 7.35
N GLY A 55 -26.74 13.76 7.56
CA GLY A 55 -26.05 14.16 8.78
C GLY A 55 -24.52 14.14 8.73
N SER A 56 -23.90 13.65 7.63
CA SER A 56 -22.46 13.82 7.39
C SER A 56 -22.18 15.12 6.62
N PRO A 57 -21.59 16.14 7.24
CA PRO A 57 -21.26 17.37 6.54
C PRO A 57 -20.13 17.15 5.52
N VAL A 58 -19.18 16.26 5.81
CA VAL A 58 -18.06 15.93 4.92
C VAL A 58 -18.58 15.26 3.64
N TRP A 59 -19.42 14.24 3.77
CA TRP A 59 -19.98 13.54 2.61
C TRP A 59 -20.90 14.45 1.78
N THR A 60 -21.73 15.28 2.44
CA THR A 60 -22.64 16.24 1.77
C THR A 60 -21.83 17.21 0.90
N GLU A 61 -20.74 17.74 1.43
CA GLU A 61 -19.86 18.65 0.70
C GLU A 61 -19.17 17.94 -0.48
N ALA A 62 -18.66 16.72 -0.27
CA ALA A 62 -18.05 15.91 -1.32
C ALA A 62 -19.03 15.59 -2.46
N LYS A 63 -20.29 15.24 -2.14
CA LYS A 63 -21.36 15.01 -3.14
C LYS A 63 -21.71 16.27 -3.92
N LYS A 64 -21.81 17.41 -3.24
CA LYS A 64 -22.05 18.71 -3.87
C LYS A 64 -20.96 19.10 -4.87
N ASN A 65 -19.70 18.80 -4.50
CA ASN A 65 -18.54 19.10 -5.33
C ASN A 65 -18.28 18.03 -6.43
N GLY A 66 -19.01 16.91 -6.39
CA GLY A 66 -18.85 15.78 -7.31
C GLY A 66 -17.50 15.07 -7.18
N LYS A 67 -16.76 15.31 -6.10
CA LYS A 67 -15.41 14.78 -5.84
C LYS A 67 -15.22 14.42 -4.38
N LEU A 68 -14.52 13.31 -4.14
CA LEU A 68 -14.09 12.84 -2.84
C LEU A 68 -12.58 13.01 -2.73
N ARG A 69 -12.12 13.84 -1.80
CA ARG A 69 -10.71 14.16 -1.56
C ARG A 69 -10.14 13.19 -0.55
N ILE A 70 -9.21 12.34 -0.97
CA ILE A 70 -8.62 11.30 -0.11
C ILE A 70 -7.15 11.60 0.10
N GLY A 71 -6.75 11.76 1.37
CA GLY A 71 -5.35 11.85 1.74
C GLY A 71 -4.70 10.46 1.69
N ALA A 72 -3.51 10.37 1.09
CA ALA A 72 -2.76 9.13 0.99
C ALA A 72 -1.25 9.39 0.95
N LYS A 73 -0.45 8.33 1.08
CA LYS A 73 0.97 8.33 0.79
C LYS A 73 1.20 8.21 -0.73
N SER A 74 2.40 8.60 -1.17
CA SER A 74 2.81 8.50 -2.58
C SER A 74 4.14 7.77 -2.76
N ASP A 75 4.85 7.48 -1.65
CA ASP A 75 6.22 6.96 -1.65
C ASP A 75 6.37 5.55 -1.08
N GLN A 76 5.28 4.91 -0.62
CA GLN A 76 5.32 3.60 0.03
C GLN A 76 4.97 2.48 -0.96
N PRO A 77 5.94 1.71 -1.47
CA PRO A 77 5.69 0.63 -2.43
C PRO A 77 4.71 -0.40 -1.87
N PHE A 78 3.76 -0.85 -2.70
CA PHE A 78 2.70 -1.81 -2.40
C PHE A 78 1.63 -1.35 -1.39
N LEU A 79 1.77 -0.15 -0.80
CA LEU A 79 0.83 0.46 0.15
C LEU A 79 0.18 1.70 -0.44
N GLY A 80 0.86 2.85 -0.39
CA GLY A 80 0.44 4.11 -0.99
C GLY A 80 1.54 4.63 -1.91
N PHE A 81 1.51 4.24 -3.17
CA PHE A 81 2.54 4.58 -4.15
C PHE A 81 1.94 5.31 -5.36
N GLU A 82 2.65 6.34 -5.81
CA GLU A 82 2.31 7.08 -7.03
C GLU A 82 3.41 6.89 -8.08
N ASP A 83 3.02 6.41 -9.24
CA ASP A 83 3.90 6.35 -10.40
C ASP A 83 4.07 7.77 -10.95
N VAL A 84 5.29 8.30 -10.85
CA VAL A 84 5.60 9.69 -11.21
C VAL A 84 5.45 9.98 -12.71
N GLN A 85 5.48 8.97 -13.57
CA GLN A 85 5.35 9.13 -15.01
C GLN A 85 3.88 9.22 -15.44
N THR A 86 3.02 8.46 -14.78
CA THR A 86 1.60 8.33 -15.13
C THR A 86 0.66 9.06 -14.17
N GLY A 87 1.15 9.45 -12.99
CA GLY A 87 0.33 9.98 -11.88
C GLY A 87 -0.62 8.94 -11.28
N LYS A 88 -0.56 7.68 -11.71
CA LYS A 88 -1.43 6.62 -11.19
C LYS A 88 -0.98 6.17 -9.82
N ARG A 89 -1.95 6.04 -8.92
CA ARG A 89 -1.72 5.50 -7.58
C ARG A 89 -2.11 4.04 -7.49
N ASN A 90 -1.31 3.28 -6.75
CA ASN A 90 -1.51 1.86 -6.50
C ASN A 90 -1.03 1.47 -5.09
N GLY A 91 -1.43 0.28 -4.67
CA GLY A 91 -1.06 -0.30 -3.39
C GLY A 91 -2.26 -0.55 -2.49
N PHE A 92 -2.03 -1.26 -1.38
CA PHE A 92 -3.09 -1.74 -0.51
C PHE A 92 -3.91 -0.61 0.11
N ASP A 93 -3.27 0.44 0.62
CA ASP A 93 -3.96 1.62 1.15
C ASP A 93 -4.81 2.33 0.10
N ILE A 94 -4.35 2.34 -1.15
CA ILE A 94 -5.09 2.92 -2.27
C ILE A 94 -6.34 2.09 -2.59
N GLU A 95 -6.24 0.75 -2.50
CA GLU A 95 -7.39 -0.13 -2.70
C GLU A 95 -8.39 -0.03 -1.55
N ILE A 96 -7.93 0.04 -0.29
CA ILE A 96 -8.80 0.34 0.87
C ILE A 96 -9.55 1.67 0.66
N ALA A 97 -8.85 2.70 0.19
CA ALA A 97 -9.48 3.99 -0.08
C ALA A 97 -10.55 3.89 -1.18
N LYS A 98 -10.28 3.16 -2.27
CA LYS A 98 -11.23 3.00 -3.39
C LYS A 98 -12.46 2.18 -3.02
N MET A 99 -12.32 1.08 -2.24
CA MET A 99 -13.48 0.29 -1.82
C MET A 99 -14.42 1.10 -0.93
N ILE A 100 -13.87 1.88 -0.01
CA ILE A 100 -14.65 2.81 0.82
C ILE A 100 -15.35 3.84 -0.06
N ALA A 101 -14.64 4.49 -0.99
CA ALA A 101 -15.22 5.49 -1.88
C ALA A 101 -16.41 4.95 -2.68
N ALA A 102 -16.31 3.72 -3.20
CA ALA A 102 -17.38 3.08 -3.94
C ALA A 102 -18.64 2.88 -3.08
N ASP A 103 -18.48 2.46 -1.82
CA ASP A 103 -19.60 2.30 -0.90
C ASP A 103 -20.20 3.65 -0.46
N LEU A 104 -19.39 4.71 -0.43
CA LEU A 104 -19.85 6.08 -0.21
C LEU A 104 -20.51 6.71 -1.46
N GLY A 105 -20.61 5.97 -2.56
CA GLY A 105 -21.28 6.40 -3.80
C GLY A 105 -20.42 7.28 -4.71
N PHE A 106 -19.10 7.09 -4.70
CA PHE A 106 -18.17 7.77 -5.59
C PHE A 106 -17.45 6.76 -6.49
N SER A 107 -17.42 7.05 -7.80
CA SER A 107 -16.65 6.28 -8.77
C SER A 107 -15.15 6.62 -8.70
N ALA A 108 -14.30 5.80 -9.31
CA ALA A 108 -12.85 5.98 -9.26
C ALA A 108 -12.37 7.32 -9.85
N ASP A 109 -13.05 7.83 -10.86
CA ASP A 109 -12.80 9.13 -11.49
C ASP A 109 -13.30 10.34 -10.68
N GLN A 110 -14.12 10.11 -9.68
CA GLN A 110 -14.53 11.12 -8.69
C GLN A 110 -13.57 11.20 -7.49
N ILE A 111 -12.58 10.32 -7.41
CA ILE A 111 -11.57 10.35 -6.33
C ILE A 111 -10.45 11.32 -6.70
N GLU A 112 -10.19 12.28 -5.82
CA GLU A 112 -9.03 13.16 -5.86
C GLU A 112 -8.06 12.77 -4.74
N PHE A 113 -6.99 12.05 -5.08
CA PHE A 113 -5.95 11.73 -4.11
C PHE A 113 -5.04 12.92 -3.86
N LYS A 114 -4.76 13.21 -2.58
CA LYS A 114 -3.79 14.21 -2.13
C LYS A 114 -2.65 13.54 -1.36
N THR A 115 -1.42 13.83 -1.76
CA THR A 115 -0.25 13.41 -0.98
C THR A 115 -0.18 14.19 0.32
N ILE A 116 -0.28 13.50 1.46
CA ILE A 116 -0.21 14.11 2.79
C ILE A 116 0.90 13.41 3.59
N ASN A 117 1.89 14.19 4.02
CA ASN A 117 2.98 13.71 4.86
C ASN A 117 2.46 13.32 6.26
N SER A 118 3.25 12.51 6.98
CA SER A 118 2.83 12.02 8.30
C SER A 118 2.62 13.15 9.32
N SER A 119 3.42 14.22 9.24
CA SER A 119 3.33 15.40 10.10
C SER A 119 2.09 16.27 9.85
N ALA A 120 1.45 16.15 8.68
CA ALA A 120 0.34 17.00 8.28
C ALA A 120 -1.04 16.31 8.31
N ARG A 121 -1.12 15.02 8.74
CA ARG A 121 -2.36 14.24 8.66
C ARG A 121 -3.50 14.83 9.49
N GLU A 122 -3.23 15.10 10.76
CA GLU A 122 -4.20 15.63 11.71
C GLU A 122 -4.72 17.01 11.28
N THR A 123 -3.82 17.90 10.83
CA THR A 123 -4.20 19.24 10.37
C THR A 123 -4.96 19.22 9.05
N SER A 124 -4.61 18.30 8.13
CA SER A 124 -5.31 18.16 6.86
C SER A 124 -6.74 17.65 7.03
N LEU A 125 -6.95 16.72 7.97
CA LEU A 125 -8.28 16.19 8.30
C LEU A 125 -9.13 17.21 9.06
N SER A 126 -8.60 17.79 10.13
CA SER A 126 -9.32 18.79 10.94
C SER A 126 -9.63 20.06 10.15
N GLY A 127 -8.73 20.49 9.27
CA GLY A 127 -8.89 21.63 8.39
C GLY A 127 -9.74 21.37 7.13
N GLY A 128 -10.20 20.13 6.90
CA GLY A 128 -11.03 19.78 5.75
C GLY A 128 -10.32 19.86 4.40
N GLN A 129 -8.99 19.71 4.37
CA GLN A 129 -8.23 19.61 3.12
C GLN A 129 -8.47 18.28 2.41
N VAL A 130 -8.77 17.24 3.18
CA VAL A 130 -9.19 15.91 2.74
C VAL A 130 -10.42 15.47 3.50
N ASP A 131 -11.22 14.60 2.89
CA ASP A 131 -12.47 14.12 3.45
C ASP A 131 -12.24 12.91 4.36
N TYR A 132 -11.29 12.06 4.00
CA TYR A 132 -10.68 11.05 4.88
C TYR A 132 -9.26 10.74 4.42
N TYR A 133 -8.52 9.96 5.24
CA TYR A 133 -7.11 9.63 5.00
C TYR A 133 -6.87 8.12 5.15
N VAL A 134 -6.22 7.51 4.15
CA VAL A 134 -5.76 6.11 4.18
C VAL A 134 -4.29 6.07 3.80
N GLY A 135 -3.43 5.70 4.73
CA GLY A 135 -1.98 5.71 4.47
C GLY A 135 -1.17 5.36 5.72
N THR A 136 -1.12 4.07 6.08
CA THR A 136 -0.32 3.56 7.20
C THR A 136 -0.49 4.40 8.48
N TYR A 137 -1.74 4.67 8.86
CA TYR A 137 -2.06 5.64 9.89
C TYR A 137 -2.41 4.96 11.20
N SER A 138 -1.39 4.77 12.05
CA SER A 138 -1.55 4.15 13.37
C SER A 138 -2.53 4.90 14.25
N ILE A 139 -3.55 4.20 14.70
CA ILE A 139 -4.53 4.67 15.67
C ILE A 139 -3.85 4.82 17.03
N ASN A 140 -3.97 5.97 17.66
CA ASN A 140 -3.56 6.18 19.05
C ASN A 140 -4.35 7.30 19.73
N ASP A 141 -4.33 7.34 21.06
CA ASP A 141 -5.14 8.27 21.84
C ASP A 141 -4.76 9.72 21.64
N ASN A 142 -3.49 10.01 21.29
CA ASN A 142 -3.07 11.39 21.05
C ASN A 142 -3.71 11.92 19.76
N ARG A 143 -3.74 11.14 18.69
CA ARG A 143 -4.39 11.49 17.41
C ARG A 143 -5.90 11.61 17.57
N LYS A 144 -6.51 10.71 18.35
CA LYS A 144 -7.97 10.73 18.64
C LYS A 144 -8.45 11.99 19.37
N LYS A 145 -7.55 12.79 19.94
CA LYS A 145 -7.91 14.12 20.50
C LYS A 145 -8.35 15.10 19.42
N THR A 146 -7.80 14.98 18.20
CA THR A 146 -7.98 15.94 17.10
C THR A 146 -8.83 15.40 15.96
N ILE A 147 -8.77 14.10 15.69
CA ILE A 147 -9.49 13.44 14.58
C ILE A 147 -10.14 12.15 15.07
N ASP A 148 -11.04 11.58 14.29
CA ASP A 148 -11.61 10.26 14.53
C ASP A 148 -11.02 9.22 13.57
N PHE A 149 -11.18 7.95 13.91
CA PHE A 149 -10.75 6.80 13.12
C PHE A 149 -11.89 5.81 12.90
N ALA A 150 -11.87 5.13 11.76
CA ALA A 150 -12.56 3.88 11.53
C ALA A 150 -11.55 2.76 11.31
N GLY A 151 -11.85 1.53 11.71
CA GLY A 151 -10.93 0.41 11.56
C GLY A 151 -10.59 -0.28 12.88
N PRO A 152 -9.39 -0.89 13.02
CA PRO A 152 -8.28 -0.90 12.05
C PRO A 152 -8.54 -1.80 10.84
N TYR A 153 -7.98 -1.45 9.67
CA TYR A 153 -8.03 -2.29 8.47
C TYR A 153 -6.79 -3.19 8.29
N TYR A 154 -5.72 -2.93 9.05
CA TYR A 154 -4.47 -3.69 9.04
C TYR A 154 -3.73 -3.52 10.36
N ILE A 155 -2.92 -4.52 10.74
CA ILE A 155 -2.01 -4.43 11.90
C ILE A 155 -0.60 -4.70 11.42
N ALA A 156 0.27 -3.72 11.60
CA ALA A 156 1.71 -3.80 11.38
C ALA A 156 2.46 -3.75 12.70
N GLY A 157 3.78 -3.79 12.64
CA GLY A 157 4.65 -3.54 13.78
C GLY A 157 5.94 -2.88 13.36
N GLN A 158 6.49 -2.00 14.18
CA GLN A 158 7.76 -1.34 13.90
C GLN A 158 8.90 -2.36 13.79
N SER A 159 9.77 -2.18 12.79
CA SER A 159 10.94 -3.03 12.53
C SER A 159 12.10 -2.16 12.01
N LEU A 160 13.15 -2.80 11.50
CA LEU A 160 14.36 -2.14 11.00
C LEU A 160 14.68 -2.63 9.59
N LEU A 161 15.07 -1.68 8.73
CA LEU A 161 15.60 -1.94 7.39
C LEU A 161 17.06 -1.54 7.37
N VAL A 162 17.93 -2.43 6.88
CA VAL A 162 19.37 -2.22 6.81
C VAL A 162 19.92 -2.62 5.43
N ASN A 163 21.15 -2.19 5.12
CA ASN A 163 21.86 -2.70 3.96
C ASN A 163 22.04 -4.22 4.08
N LYS A 164 22.05 -4.92 2.94
CA LYS A 164 22.11 -6.39 2.89
C LYS A 164 23.31 -6.98 3.60
N ASP A 165 24.44 -6.29 3.52
CA ASP A 165 25.75 -6.65 4.12
C ASP A 165 25.85 -6.31 5.62
N ASN A 166 24.91 -5.52 6.17
CA ASN A 166 24.91 -5.19 7.60
C ASN A 166 24.62 -6.43 8.45
N SER A 167 25.48 -6.70 9.43
CA SER A 167 25.36 -7.78 10.42
C SER A 167 25.33 -7.29 11.86
N GLU A 168 25.48 -5.98 12.07
CA GLU A 168 25.55 -5.38 13.42
C GLU A 168 24.16 -5.07 13.98
N ILE A 169 23.24 -4.61 13.11
CA ILE A 169 21.88 -4.26 13.53
C ILE A 169 20.98 -5.48 13.30
N THR A 170 20.52 -6.08 14.40
CA THR A 170 19.71 -7.30 14.42
C THR A 170 18.36 -7.10 15.14
N GLY A 171 18.17 -5.96 15.81
CA GLY A 171 16.98 -5.61 16.56
C GLY A 171 17.11 -4.20 17.13
N PRO A 172 16.08 -3.68 17.80
CA PRO A 172 16.06 -2.29 18.27
C PRO A 172 17.16 -1.99 19.30
N GLU A 173 17.55 -2.94 20.13
CA GLU A 173 18.62 -2.78 21.14
C GLU A 173 19.99 -2.49 20.49
N SER A 174 20.23 -3.05 19.32
CA SER A 174 21.47 -2.85 18.57
C SER A 174 21.55 -1.49 17.84
N THR A 175 20.53 -0.68 17.95
CA THR A 175 20.50 0.69 17.37
C THR A 175 21.12 1.74 18.28
N LYS A 176 21.47 1.39 19.53
CA LYS A 176 22.08 2.35 20.47
C LYS A 176 23.31 3.02 19.88
N GLY A 177 23.28 4.35 19.78
CA GLY A 177 24.35 5.15 19.19
C GLY A 177 24.47 5.08 17.67
N LYS A 178 23.65 4.27 16.98
CA LYS A 178 23.62 4.19 15.52
C LYS A 178 22.76 5.33 14.93
N SER A 179 23.07 5.72 13.70
CA SER A 179 22.27 6.69 12.95
C SER A 179 21.05 5.99 12.33
N VAL A 180 19.85 6.33 12.81
CA VAL A 180 18.61 5.70 12.37
C VAL A 180 17.65 6.72 11.80
N CYS A 181 17.24 6.51 10.54
CA CYS A 181 16.28 7.38 9.86
C CYS A 181 14.84 6.91 10.06
N THR A 182 13.95 7.88 10.27
CA THR A 182 12.50 7.67 10.24
C THR A 182 11.78 8.94 9.77
N VAL A 183 10.44 8.92 9.76
CA VAL A 183 9.65 10.04 9.24
C VAL A 183 9.03 10.86 10.35
N THR A 184 9.16 12.19 10.24
CA THR A 184 8.55 13.17 11.14
C THR A 184 7.04 12.93 11.28
N GLY A 185 6.54 12.93 12.52
CA GLY A 185 5.11 12.69 12.82
C GLY A 185 4.70 11.22 12.81
N SER A 186 5.64 10.27 12.61
CA SER A 186 5.39 8.84 12.80
C SER A 186 5.49 8.43 14.27
N THR A 187 4.83 7.34 14.65
CA THR A 187 4.98 6.68 15.97
C THR A 187 6.40 6.17 16.18
N SER A 188 7.05 5.80 15.08
CA SER A 188 8.40 5.23 15.07
C SER A 188 9.46 6.18 15.63
N VAL A 189 9.29 7.51 15.49
CA VAL A 189 10.22 8.51 16.05
C VAL A 189 10.36 8.35 17.56
N THR A 190 9.22 8.37 18.25
CA THR A 190 9.22 8.29 19.72
C THR A 190 9.72 6.94 20.20
N ASN A 191 9.30 5.87 19.55
CA ASN A 191 9.63 4.53 19.97
C ASN A 191 11.13 4.23 19.81
N ILE A 192 11.74 4.52 18.65
CA ILE A 192 13.16 4.22 18.45
C ILE A 192 14.09 5.04 19.33
N LYS A 193 13.70 6.26 19.73
CA LYS A 193 14.46 7.08 20.69
C LYS A 193 14.64 6.39 22.05
N THR A 194 13.71 5.54 22.46
CA THR A 194 13.79 4.79 23.73
C THR A 194 14.94 3.77 23.74
N TYR A 195 15.41 3.36 22.57
CA TYR A 195 16.54 2.42 22.40
C TYR A 195 17.89 3.14 22.28
N GLY A 196 17.91 4.48 22.39
CA GLY A 196 19.15 5.27 22.36
C GLY A 196 19.77 5.43 20.97
N ALA A 197 18.98 5.31 19.92
CA ALA A 197 19.40 5.60 18.56
C ALA A 197 19.58 7.12 18.34
N ASN A 198 20.54 7.50 17.48
CA ASN A 198 20.68 8.84 16.93
C ASN A 198 19.70 9.01 15.78
N VAL A 199 18.55 9.66 16.04
CA VAL A 199 17.45 9.71 15.08
C VAL A 199 17.59 10.89 14.13
N THR A 200 17.54 10.59 12.82
CA THR A 200 17.38 11.57 11.74
C THR A 200 15.98 11.48 11.19
N GLU A 201 15.29 12.59 11.04
CA GLU A 201 13.91 12.65 10.60
C GLU A 201 13.79 13.35 9.23
N PHE A 202 13.04 12.73 8.29
CA PHE A 202 12.66 13.31 7.00
C PHE A 202 11.14 13.30 6.83
N GLU A 203 10.65 13.94 5.76
CA GLU A 203 9.22 14.01 5.45
C GLU A 203 8.70 12.75 4.72
N SER A 204 9.58 11.90 4.15
CA SER A 204 9.22 10.69 3.43
C SER A 204 10.17 9.53 3.70
N TYR A 205 9.66 8.30 3.63
CA TYR A 205 10.50 7.11 3.77
C TYR A 205 11.41 6.88 2.57
N SER A 206 11.02 7.34 1.39
CA SER A 206 11.89 7.28 0.20
C SER A 206 13.21 8.01 0.42
N LEU A 207 13.20 9.17 1.09
CA LEU A 207 14.43 9.89 1.46
C LEU A 207 15.26 9.11 2.49
N CYS A 208 14.62 8.52 3.51
CA CYS A 208 15.32 7.65 4.45
C CYS A 208 16.00 6.46 3.77
N VAL A 209 15.30 5.82 2.84
CA VAL A 209 15.85 4.66 2.09
C VAL A 209 16.99 5.08 1.17
N GLU A 210 16.92 6.26 0.55
CA GLU A 210 18.03 6.83 -0.22
C GLU A 210 19.27 7.02 0.68
N LYS A 211 19.12 7.62 1.88
CA LYS A 211 20.21 7.78 2.83
C LYS A 211 20.78 6.46 3.34
N LEU A 212 19.96 5.42 3.47
CA LEU A 212 20.41 4.08 3.80
C LEU A 212 21.24 3.46 2.66
N LEU A 213 20.80 3.60 1.42
CA LEU A 213 21.51 3.07 0.25
C LEU A 213 22.86 3.77 0.02
N THR A 214 22.95 5.06 0.34
CA THR A 214 24.20 5.84 0.29
C THR A 214 25.07 5.69 1.55
N LYS A 215 24.62 4.88 2.54
CA LYS A 215 25.31 4.62 3.82
C LYS A 215 25.50 5.89 4.69
N GLU A 216 24.64 6.88 4.51
CA GLU A 216 24.61 8.07 5.36
C GLU A 216 23.88 7.83 6.70
N VAL A 217 23.06 6.77 6.73
CA VAL A 217 22.42 6.24 7.95
C VAL A 217 22.64 4.73 8.04
N ASP A 218 22.65 4.20 9.26
CA ASP A 218 22.90 2.77 9.52
C ASP A 218 21.62 1.93 9.31
N ALA A 219 20.46 2.52 9.57
CA ALA A 219 19.15 1.87 9.44
C ALA A 219 18.02 2.86 9.11
N VAL A 220 16.94 2.32 8.57
CA VAL A 220 15.62 2.99 8.54
C VAL A 220 14.70 2.22 9.46
N THR A 221 13.88 2.92 10.25
CA THR A 221 12.88 2.30 11.11
C THR A 221 11.49 2.83 10.82
N THR A 222 10.56 1.92 10.67
CA THR A 222 9.11 2.12 10.62
C THR A 222 8.43 0.75 10.63
N ASP A 223 7.18 0.70 10.25
CA ASP A 223 6.34 -0.49 10.22
C ASP A 223 6.84 -1.50 9.18
N ASP A 224 6.86 -2.76 9.55
CA ASP A 224 7.40 -3.87 8.76
C ASP A 224 6.77 -3.97 7.36
N ALA A 225 5.48 -3.67 7.24
CA ALA A 225 4.78 -3.63 5.95
C ALA A 225 5.40 -2.61 4.98
N ILE A 226 5.76 -1.41 5.48
CA ILE A 226 6.45 -0.37 4.70
C ILE A 226 7.85 -0.84 4.32
N LEU A 227 8.60 -1.37 5.30
CA LEU A 227 10.00 -1.80 5.10
C LEU A 227 10.10 -2.98 4.13
N LYS A 228 9.18 -3.95 4.20
CA LYS A 228 9.10 -5.07 3.25
C LYS A 228 8.86 -4.57 1.82
N GLY A 229 8.01 -3.56 1.64
CA GLY A 229 7.80 -2.92 0.35
C GLY A 229 9.10 -2.34 -0.23
N TYR A 230 9.88 -1.61 0.57
CA TYR A 230 11.16 -1.08 0.14
C TYR A 230 12.22 -2.16 -0.08
N ALA A 231 12.27 -3.20 0.75
CA ALA A 231 13.18 -4.34 0.56
C ALA A 231 12.87 -5.07 -0.76
N ALA A 232 11.60 -5.29 -1.07
CA ALA A 232 11.16 -5.90 -2.32
C ALA A 232 11.52 -5.05 -3.55
N LYS A 233 11.44 -3.72 -3.46
CA LYS A 233 11.89 -2.80 -4.53
C LYS A 233 13.41 -2.70 -4.68
N ASN A 234 14.16 -3.04 -3.63
CA ASN A 234 15.62 -2.96 -3.58
C ASN A 234 16.24 -4.34 -3.32
N GLN A 235 15.77 -5.37 -4.05
CA GLN A 235 16.22 -6.75 -3.91
C GLN A 235 17.75 -6.84 -4.00
N GLY A 236 18.35 -7.62 -3.11
CA GLY A 236 19.79 -7.81 -3.03
C GLY A 236 20.58 -6.66 -2.39
N LYS A 237 19.95 -5.49 -2.15
CA LYS A 237 20.60 -4.34 -1.52
C LYS A 237 20.16 -4.12 -0.07
N LEU A 238 18.89 -4.35 0.23
CA LEU A 238 18.29 -4.10 1.54
C LEU A 238 17.67 -5.37 2.13
N LYS A 239 17.54 -5.42 3.45
CA LYS A 239 16.83 -6.47 4.20
C LYS A 239 16.15 -5.89 5.44
N VAL A 240 14.98 -6.43 5.79
CA VAL A 240 14.33 -6.20 7.07
C VAL A 240 14.96 -7.12 8.10
N VAL A 241 15.21 -6.62 9.31
CA VAL A 241 15.86 -7.36 10.38
C VAL A 241 15.12 -7.23 11.71
N GLY A 242 15.25 -8.27 12.55
CA GLY A 242 14.62 -8.35 13.85
C GLY A 242 13.13 -8.67 13.78
N ASN A 243 12.55 -8.95 14.95
CA ASN A 243 11.11 -9.05 15.12
C ASN A 243 10.50 -7.65 15.21
N THR A 244 9.21 -7.54 14.96
CA THR A 244 8.47 -6.30 15.24
C THR A 244 8.49 -6.00 16.75
N PHE A 245 8.67 -4.72 17.09
CA PHE A 245 8.79 -4.27 18.47
C PHE A 245 7.75 -3.19 18.85
N SER A 246 6.68 -3.09 18.09
CA SER A 246 5.45 -2.37 18.42
C SER A 246 4.24 -3.04 17.76
N GLN A 247 3.05 -2.52 18.05
CA GLN A 247 1.81 -2.85 17.35
C GLN A 247 1.22 -1.59 16.76
N GLU A 248 1.13 -1.53 15.42
CA GLU A 248 0.65 -0.38 14.67
C GLU A 248 -0.66 -0.72 13.98
N LYS A 249 -1.77 -0.28 14.58
CA LYS A 249 -3.13 -0.51 14.07
C LYS A 249 -3.45 0.56 13.03
N TYR A 250 -3.50 0.22 11.75
CA TYR A 250 -3.81 1.17 10.68
C TYR A 250 -5.30 1.44 10.59
N GLY A 251 -5.69 2.68 10.80
CA GLY A 251 -7.07 3.15 10.65
C GLY A 251 -7.24 4.14 9.52
N VAL A 252 -8.48 4.31 9.13
CA VAL A 252 -8.92 5.39 8.24
C VAL A 252 -9.21 6.61 9.10
N GLY A 253 -8.40 7.66 8.92
CA GLY A 253 -8.58 8.92 9.64
C GLY A 253 -9.66 9.79 8.99
N LEU A 254 -10.49 10.42 9.79
CA LEU A 254 -11.53 11.34 9.34
C LEU A 254 -11.68 12.53 10.30
N LYS A 255 -12.39 13.55 9.84
CA LYS A 255 -12.66 14.74 10.66
C LYS A 255 -13.42 14.33 11.92
N LYS A 256 -12.98 14.88 13.06
CA LYS A 256 -13.59 14.59 14.35
C LYS A 256 -15.06 15.02 14.41
N GLY A 257 -15.90 14.13 14.95
CA GLY A 257 -17.32 14.37 15.20
C GLY A 257 -18.26 14.05 14.04
N ASP A 258 -17.76 13.55 12.89
CA ASP A 258 -18.60 13.04 11.81
C ASP A 258 -18.90 11.54 12.02
N ALA A 259 -19.76 11.25 12.99
CA ALA A 259 -20.11 9.87 13.36
C ALA A 259 -20.80 9.10 12.22
N VAL A 260 -21.56 9.80 11.37
CA VAL A 260 -22.23 9.18 10.21
C VAL A 260 -21.21 8.71 9.18
N LEU A 261 -20.21 9.52 8.86
CA LEU A 261 -19.13 9.12 7.97
C LEU A 261 -18.28 8.00 8.60
N GLN A 262 -17.97 8.10 9.88
CA GLN A 262 -17.22 7.08 10.62
C GLN A 262 -17.91 5.72 10.55
N GLN A 263 -19.22 5.68 10.78
CA GLN A 263 -20.00 4.44 10.69
C GLN A 263 -20.02 3.89 9.26
N ALA A 264 -20.25 4.75 8.26
CA ALA A 264 -20.27 4.33 6.86
C ALA A 264 -18.92 3.75 6.39
N ILE A 265 -17.81 4.34 6.81
CA ILE A 265 -16.45 3.79 6.56
C ILE A 265 -16.28 2.44 7.26
N THR A 266 -16.74 2.31 8.50
CA THR A 266 -16.67 1.05 9.26
C THR A 266 -17.48 -0.05 8.56
N ASP A 267 -18.68 0.26 8.10
CA ASP A 267 -19.54 -0.69 7.38
C ASP A 267 -18.93 -1.11 6.04
N ALA A 268 -18.31 -0.17 5.31
CA ALA A 268 -17.58 -0.46 4.10
C ALA A 268 -16.40 -1.43 4.36
N LEU A 269 -15.57 -1.15 5.36
CA LEU A 269 -14.47 -2.04 5.75
C LEU A 269 -15.00 -3.45 6.07
N LYS A 270 -16.00 -3.55 6.94
CA LYS A 270 -16.62 -4.82 7.32
C LYS A 270 -17.16 -5.60 6.12
N LYS A 271 -17.85 -4.93 5.20
CA LYS A 271 -18.38 -5.53 3.97
C LYS A 271 -17.27 -6.13 3.12
N HIS A 272 -16.19 -5.37 2.87
CA HIS A 272 -15.09 -5.79 2.00
C HIS A 272 -14.18 -6.84 2.65
N GLU A 273 -14.12 -6.89 3.97
CA GLU A 273 -13.51 -8.00 4.73
C GLU A 273 -14.31 -9.30 4.56
N GLN A 274 -15.63 -9.21 4.69
CA GLN A 274 -16.54 -10.37 4.62
C GLN A 274 -16.70 -10.95 3.21
N ASN A 275 -16.71 -10.12 2.18
CA ASN A 275 -16.88 -10.55 0.78
C ASN A 275 -15.56 -10.98 0.11
N GLY A 276 -14.43 -10.84 0.81
CA GLY A 276 -13.10 -11.24 0.35
C GLY A 276 -12.38 -10.20 -0.52
N ASP A 277 -12.92 -9.02 -0.75
CA ASP A 277 -12.24 -7.97 -1.53
C ASP A 277 -10.98 -7.46 -0.84
N TRP A 278 -11.02 -7.34 0.50
CA TRP A 278 -9.84 -7.02 1.31
C TRP A 278 -8.68 -7.99 1.00
N LYS A 279 -8.96 -9.29 1.01
CA LYS A 279 -7.95 -10.34 0.75
C LYS A 279 -7.42 -10.26 -0.67
N LYS A 280 -8.29 -10.06 -1.66
CA LYS A 280 -7.88 -9.91 -3.07
C LYS A 280 -7.01 -8.66 -3.26
N ALA A 281 -7.40 -7.53 -2.64
CA ALA A 281 -6.63 -6.30 -2.68
C ALA A 281 -5.25 -6.50 -2.03
N TYR A 282 -5.19 -7.18 -0.88
CA TYR A 282 -3.94 -7.53 -0.22
C TYR A 282 -3.04 -8.38 -1.13
N ASP A 283 -3.55 -9.48 -1.67
CA ASP A 283 -2.79 -10.42 -2.50
C ASP A 283 -2.25 -9.74 -3.78
N ALA A 284 -3.05 -8.84 -4.38
CA ALA A 284 -2.67 -8.11 -5.59
C ALA A 284 -1.74 -6.90 -5.35
N THR A 285 -1.49 -6.55 -4.09
CA THR A 285 -0.68 -5.38 -3.72
C THR A 285 0.37 -5.73 -2.66
N LEU A 286 0.10 -5.51 -1.38
CA LEU A 286 1.06 -5.69 -0.29
C LEU A 286 1.60 -7.12 -0.20
N GLY A 287 0.80 -8.13 -0.50
CA GLY A 287 1.21 -9.54 -0.57
C GLY A 287 2.37 -9.78 -1.56
N LEU A 288 2.49 -8.95 -2.61
CA LEU A 288 3.61 -9.02 -3.57
C LEU A 288 4.96 -8.59 -2.97
N SER A 289 4.98 -7.95 -1.82
CA SER A 289 6.21 -7.62 -1.08
C SER A 289 6.84 -8.83 -0.38
N GLY A 290 6.20 -9.99 -0.44
CA GLY A 290 6.60 -11.20 0.29
C GLY A 290 6.19 -11.21 1.76
N ALA A 291 5.29 -10.30 2.16
CA ALA A 291 4.66 -10.35 3.48
C ALA A 291 3.58 -11.44 3.50
N ASP A 292 3.52 -12.21 4.59
CA ASP A 292 2.41 -13.13 4.81
C ASP A 292 1.12 -12.32 5.05
N ALA A 293 0.00 -12.83 4.55
CA ALA A 293 -1.29 -12.20 4.83
C ALA A 293 -1.60 -12.30 6.33
N PRO A 294 -1.77 -11.17 7.03
CA PRO A 294 -2.18 -11.23 8.42
C PRO A 294 -3.63 -11.68 8.53
N SER A 295 -4.05 -12.06 9.73
CA SER A 295 -5.47 -12.12 10.05
C SER A 295 -6.11 -10.74 9.88
N ILE A 296 -7.32 -10.71 9.35
CA ILE A 296 -8.11 -9.48 9.29
C ILE A 296 -8.40 -9.02 10.72
N PRO A 297 -8.07 -7.77 11.09
CA PRO A 297 -8.25 -7.32 12.46
C PRO A 297 -9.72 -7.04 12.79
N ASP A 298 -10.08 -7.15 14.07
CA ASP A 298 -11.39 -6.68 14.53
C ASP A 298 -11.50 -5.16 14.44
N LEU A 299 -12.62 -4.66 13.93
CA LEU A 299 -12.91 -3.23 13.82
C LEU A 299 -13.26 -2.66 15.20
N THR A 300 -12.28 -2.03 15.86
CA THR A 300 -12.42 -1.48 17.22
C THR A 300 -12.77 0.00 17.24
N GLU A 301 -12.42 0.75 16.20
CA GLU A 301 -12.71 2.18 16.07
C GLU A 301 -13.91 2.36 15.14
N LYS A 302 -15.05 2.68 15.75
CA LYS A 302 -16.35 2.90 15.10
C LYS A 302 -17.12 3.97 15.84
N ALA A 303 -18.17 4.52 15.22
CA ALA A 303 -19.05 5.47 15.90
C ALA A 303 -19.63 4.86 17.19
N ALA A 304 -19.72 5.68 18.22
CA ALA A 304 -20.48 5.30 19.41
C ALA A 304 -21.94 5.10 19.01
N GLY A 305 -22.49 3.92 19.30
CA GLY A 305 -23.88 3.59 19.03
C GLY A 305 -24.81 4.30 19.95
#